data_0c202d02b39738fbcc55dd826915568d
#
_entry.id   0c202d02b39738fbcc55dd826915568d
#
_cell.length_a   1.000
_cell.length_b   1.000
_cell.length_c   1.000
_cell.angle_alpha   90.00
_cell.angle_beta   90.00
_cell.angle_gamma   90.00
#
_symmetry.space_group_name_H-M   'P 1'
#
loop_
_entity.id
_entity.type
_entity.pdbx_description
1 polymer ?
#
loop_
_entity_poly.entity_id
_entity_poly.type
_entity_poly.pdbx_seq_one_letter_code
_entity_poly.pdbx_strand_id
1 'polypeptide(L)'
;MIKNRKSKSRFTPLDKDYPSCDDVYVDFFVYCDFETVRDYFSSDFTPTDQVTAGKPRVNKTGKIRIPKLSHWTISSDRIIDSKDARDHIDYVLDIIYPQKEHILKLQENFTMGMKCVWFAKGVSGGPAVWPEQMSRLSELNLELGFSFYPADW
;
A
#
# COMPACT_ATOMS: atom_id res chain seq x y z
N MET A 1 -0.66 5.68 -17.63
CA MET A 1 -2.01 5.74 -17.05
C MET A 1 -2.96 4.90 -17.89
N ILE A 2 -3.25 3.69 -17.46
CA ILE A 2 -4.27 2.87 -18.12
C ILE A 2 -5.61 3.40 -17.66
N LYS A 3 -6.15 4.37 -18.41
CA LYS A 3 -7.49 4.90 -18.19
C LYS A 3 -8.48 3.75 -18.15
N ASN A 4 -9.19 3.66 -17.04
CA ASN A 4 -10.45 2.93 -16.83
C ASN A 4 -11.10 2.45 -18.14
N ARG A 5 -10.70 1.30 -18.62
CA ARG A 5 -11.54 0.60 -19.57
C ARG A 5 -12.74 0.13 -18.76
N LYS A 6 -13.84 0.84 -18.85
CA LYS A 6 -15.14 0.37 -18.38
C LYS A 6 -15.44 -0.95 -19.09
N SER A 7 -14.84 -2.01 -18.61
CA SER A 7 -15.12 -3.34 -19.14
C SER A 7 -16.51 -3.71 -18.67
N LYS A 8 -17.35 -4.16 -19.59
CA LYS A 8 -18.68 -4.71 -19.26
C LYS A 8 -18.59 -5.91 -18.31
N SER A 9 -17.40 -6.51 -18.15
CA SER A 9 -17.15 -7.61 -17.22
C SER A 9 -16.96 -7.16 -15.76
N ARG A 10 -16.88 -5.86 -15.46
CA ARG A 10 -16.76 -5.36 -14.10
C ARG A 10 -18.14 -5.37 -13.43
N PHE A 11 -18.31 -6.22 -12.43
CA PHE A 11 -19.57 -6.27 -11.69
C PHE A 11 -19.60 -5.31 -10.48
N THR A 12 -18.43 -4.83 -10.02
CA THR A 12 -18.33 -3.85 -8.93
C THR A 12 -17.83 -2.53 -9.48
N PRO A 13 -18.69 -1.51 -9.66
CA PRO A 13 -18.25 -0.19 -10.11
C PRO A 13 -17.39 0.49 -9.06
N LEU A 14 -16.48 1.37 -9.50
CA LEU A 14 -15.71 2.23 -8.59
C LEU A 14 -16.67 3.13 -7.80
N ASP A 15 -16.53 3.13 -6.48
CA ASP A 15 -17.39 3.89 -5.58
C ASP A 15 -16.59 4.44 -4.41
N LYS A 16 -16.42 5.76 -4.35
CA LYS A 16 -15.73 6.42 -3.24
C LYS A 16 -16.39 6.22 -1.88
N ASP A 17 -17.69 5.94 -1.87
CA ASP A 17 -18.48 5.64 -0.70
C ASP A 17 -18.76 4.13 -0.57
N TYR A 18 -17.77 3.32 -0.90
CA TYR A 18 -17.89 1.85 -0.96
C TYR A 18 -18.67 1.29 0.23
N PRO A 19 -19.82 0.62 -0.01
CA PRO A 19 -20.84 0.43 1.04
C PRO A 19 -20.39 -0.42 2.23
N SER A 20 -19.48 -1.37 2.02
CA SER A 20 -19.01 -2.29 3.07
C SER A 20 -17.71 -1.83 3.76
N CYS A 21 -17.23 -0.63 3.43
CA CYS A 21 -15.99 -0.06 3.96
C CYS A 21 -16.27 1.17 4.82
N ASP A 22 -15.69 1.22 6.00
CA ASP A 22 -15.65 2.41 6.84
C ASP A 22 -14.41 3.25 6.56
N ASP A 23 -13.27 2.60 6.47
CA ASP A 23 -11.98 3.23 6.11
C ASP A 23 -11.06 2.22 5.43
N VAL A 24 -10.15 2.71 4.60
CA VAL A 24 -9.18 1.87 3.87
C VAL A 24 -7.93 2.67 3.56
N TYR A 25 -6.79 2.02 3.61
CA TYR A 25 -5.54 2.52 3.03
C TYR A 25 -4.66 1.37 2.55
N VAL A 26 -3.69 1.70 1.72
CA VAL A 26 -2.74 0.75 1.13
C VAL A 26 -1.32 1.25 1.38
N ASP A 27 -0.48 0.34 1.84
CA ASP A 27 0.94 0.55 2.06
C ASP A 27 1.75 -0.33 1.12
N PHE A 28 2.77 0.24 0.50
CA PHE A 28 3.93 -0.48 0.00
C PHE A 28 5.06 -0.35 1.02
N PHE A 29 5.67 -1.43 1.43
CA PHE A 29 6.71 -1.44 2.45
C PHE A 29 7.94 -2.23 2.01
N VAL A 30 9.11 -1.81 2.46
CA VAL A 30 10.40 -2.49 2.24
C VAL A 30 11.14 -2.57 3.58
N TYR A 31 11.56 -3.76 3.95
CA TYR A 31 12.35 -3.99 5.16
C TYR A 31 13.84 -3.71 4.90
N CYS A 32 14.18 -2.44 4.90
CA CYS A 32 15.55 -1.94 4.92
C CYS A 32 15.54 -0.45 5.32
N ASP A 33 16.73 0.09 5.58
CA ASP A 33 16.88 1.54 5.77
C ASP A 33 16.83 2.22 4.40
N PHE A 34 15.98 3.24 4.25
CA PHE A 34 15.85 3.95 2.98
C PHE A 34 17.15 4.64 2.56
N GLU A 35 17.93 5.17 3.48
CA GLU A 35 19.23 5.79 3.18
C GLU A 35 20.18 4.84 2.42
N THR A 36 20.08 3.54 2.69
CA THR A 36 20.90 2.51 2.01
C THR A 36 20.49 2.34 0.54
N VAL A 37 19.23 2.59 0.20
CA VAL A 37 18.68 2.29 -1.14
C VAL A 37 18.22 3.53 -1.91
N ARG A 38 18.25 4.72 -1.30
CA ARG A 38 17.69 5.94 -1.91
C ARG A 38 18.29 6.27 -3.28
N ASP A 39 19.56 5.98 -3.48
CA ASP A 39 20.26 6.31 -4.72
C ASP A 39 19.86 5.42 -5.92
N TYR A 40 19.10 4.34 -5.63
CA TYR A 40 18.50 3.48 -6.65
C TYR A 40 17.22 4.10 -7.25
N PHE A 41 16.63 5.08 -6.58
CA PHE A 41 15.36 5.68 -6.99
C PHE A 41 15.59 7.07 -7.62
N SER A 42 14.58 7.56 -8.35
CA SER A 42 14.61 8.93 -8.84
C SER A 42 14.62 9.95 -7.68
N SER A 43 15.12 11.15 -7.93
CA SER A 43 15.18 12.21 -6.93
C SER A 43 13.81 12.59 -6.34
N ASP A 44 12.74 12.32 -7.07
CA ASP A 44 11.37 12.63 -6.66
C ASP A 44 10.74 11.51 -5.81
N PHE A 45 11.42 10.39 -5.69
CA PHE A 45 10.92 9.27 -4.90
C PHE A 45 11.22 9.46 -3.43
N THR A 46 10.17 9.67 -2.65
CA THR A 46 10.27 9.92 -1.21
C THR A 46 9.31 9.01 -0.45
N PRO A 47 9.78 8.24 0.55
CA PRO A 47 8.91 7.48 1.43
C PRO A 47 7.95 8.36 2.20
N THR A 48 6.74 7.86 2.44
CA THR A 48 5.76 8.50 3.31
C THR A 48 6.21 8.42 4.78
N ASP A 49 6.82 7.30 5.16
CA ASP A 49 7.33 7.07 6.52
C ASP A 49 8.60 6.22 6.49
N GLN A 50 9.46 6.42 7.47
CA GLN A 50 10.71 5.71 7.66
C GLN A 50 10.87 5.32 9.12
N VAL A 51 11.23 4.06 9.36
CA VAL A 51 11.49 3.49 10.68
C VAL A 51 12.91 2.95 10.70
N THR A 52 13.72 3.42 11.64
CA THR A 52 15.11 2.96 11.80
C THR A 52 15.22 2.04 13.02
N ALA A 53 15.81 0.87 12.82
CA ALA A 53 16.06 -0.07 13.90
C ALA A 53 16.87 0.58 15.02
N GLY A 54 16.46 0.33 16.27
CA GLY A 54 17.14 0.87 17.45
C GLY A 54 16.81 2.33 17.79
N LYS A 55 16.10 3.06 16.94
CA LYS A 55 15.67 4.42 17.24
C LYS A 55 14.28 4.41 17.91
N PRO A 56 14.15 4.96 19.14
CA PRO A 56 12.88 5.03 19.83
C PRO A 56 11.83 5.77 19.01
N ARG A 57 10.60 5.28 19.06
CA ARG A 57 9.46 5.85 18.37
C ARG A 57 8.26 5.91 19.31
N VAL A 58 7.55 7.03 19.30
CA VAL A 58 6.29 7.17 20.04
C VAL A 58 5.15 6.76 19.13
N ASN A 59 4.35 5.78 19.54
CA ASN A 59 3.17 5.35 18.79
C ASN A 59 1.97 6.30 19.03
N LYS A 60 0.86 6.07 18.31
CA LYS A 60 -0.36 6.88 18.41
C LYS A 60 -0.96 6.89 19.83
N THR A 61 -0.61 5.93 20.69
CA THR A 61 -1.07 5.83 22.09
C THR A 61 -0.09 6.43 23.10
N GLY A 62 0.98 7.09 22.62
CA GLY A 62 2.00 7.70 23.47
C GLY A 62 3.05 6.71 24.04
N LYS A 63 2.98 5.45 23.67
CA LYS A 63 3.97 4.44 24.10
C LYS A 63 5.23 4.52 23.25
N ILE A 64 6.38 4.48 23.93
CA ILE A 64 7.69 4.40 23.28
C ILE A 64 7.93 2.95 22.84
N ARG A 65 8.29 2.78 21.57
CA ARG A 65 8.74 1.50 21.01
C ARG A 65 10.12 1.66 20.40
N ILE A 66 10.94 0.64 20.54
CA ILE A 66 12.24 0.55 19.86
C ILE A 66 12.09 -0.49 18.75
N PRO A 67 12.05 -0.07 17.45
CA PRO A 67 11.92 -1.00 16.34
C PRO A 67 13.12 -1.96 16.28
N LYS A 68 12.85 -3.21 15.98
CA LYS A 68 13.89 -4.24 15.77
C LYS A 68 14.41 -4.26 14.33
N LEU A 69 13.59 -3.82 13.39
CA LEU A 69 13.89 -3.81 11.97
C LEU A 69 13.66 -2.43 11.37
N SER A 70 14.57 -1.99 10.52
CA SER A 70 14.35 -0.82 9.69
C SER A 70 13.37 -1.16 8.58
N HIS A 71 12.48 -0.23 8.26
CA HIS A 71 11.61 -0.30 7.09
C HIS A 71 11.19 1.09 6.66
N TRP A 72 10.74 1.20 5.42
CA TRP A 72 10.14 2.41 4.89
C TRP A 72 8.87 2.07 4.12
N THR A 73 8.00 3.03 3.96
CA THR A 73 6.64 2.83 3.48
C THR A 73 6.23 3.95 2.53
N ILE A 74 5.55 3.58 1.45
CA ILE A 74 4.72 4.49 0.66
C ILE A 74 3.28 4.17 1.05
N SER A 75 2.54 5.14 1.57
CA SER A 75 1.18 4.96 2.07
C SER A 75 0.18 5.89 1.39
N SER A 76 -1.02 5.40 1.19
CA SER A 76 -2.18 6.19 0.78
C SER A 76 -2.99 6.75 1.97
N ASP A 77 -2.61 6.40 3.20
CA ASP A 77 -3.34 6.80 4.41
C ASP A 77 -3.46 8.32 4.51
N ARG A 78 -4.67 8.83 4.64
CA ARG A 78 -5.02 10.26 4.74
C ARG A 78 -4.62 11.12 3.53
N ILE A 79 -4.26 10.48 2.42
CA ILE A 79 -3.91 11.16 1.17
C ILE A 79 -5.05 11.00 0.16
N ILE A 80 -5.62 9.79 0.07
CA ILE A 80 -6.70 9.46 -0.86
C ILE A 80 -8.02 9.47 -0.09
N ASP A 81 -8.93 10.37 -0.51
CA ASP A 81 -10.27 10.45 0.03
C ASP A 81 -11.21 9.52 -0.76
N SER A 82 -11.14 8.23 -0.42
CA SER A 82 -11.98 7.19 -0.98
C SER A 82 -12.10 6.02 -0.02
N LYS A 83 -13.25 5.38 0.02
CA LYS A 83 -13.48 4.11 0.70
C LYS A 83 -13.34 2.90 -0.23
N ASP A 84 -12.95 3.13 -1.47
CA ASP A 84 -12.68 2.07 -2.44
C ASP A 84 -11.18 1.74 -2.47
N ALA A 85 -10.83 0.51 -2.10
CA ALA A 85 -9.44 0.06 -2.07
C ALA A 85 -8.71 0.24 -3.40
N ARG A 86 -9.43 0.20 -4.53
CA ARG A 86 -8.85 0.34 -5.86
C ARG A 86 -8.24 1.73 -6.10
N ASP A 87 -8.83 2.79 -5.55
CA ASP A 87 -8.26 4.14 -5.62
C ASP A 87 -6.93 4.21 -4.86
N HIS A 88 -6.85 3.55 -3.70
CA HIS A 88 -5.65 3.49 -2.88
C HIS A 88 -4.55 2.61 -3.52
N ILE A 89 -4.93 1.47 -4.10
CA ILE A 89 -4.01 0.58 -4.81
C ILE A 89 -3.41 1.31 -6.01
N ASP A 90 -4.23 1.98 -6.82
CA ASP A 90 -3.75 2.74 -7.97
C ASP A 90 -2.81 3.86 -7.56
N TYR A 91 -3.13 4.59 -6.50
CA TYR A 91 -2.27 5.65 -5.99
C TYR A 91 -0.85 5.13 -5.67
N VAL A 92 -0.76 4.05 -4.92
CA VAL A 92 0.53 3.46 -4.54
C VAL A 92 1.25 2.89 -5.76
N LEU A 93 0.55 2.15 -6.61
CA LEU A 93 1.12 1.59 -7.83
C LEU A 93 1.63 2.67 -8.79
N ASP A 94 0.92 3.79 -8.91
CA ASP A 94 1.35 4.91 -9.78
C ASP A 94 2.68 5.52 -9.32
N ILE A 95 2.98 5.45 -8.02
CA ILE A 95 4.26 5.91 -7.47
C ILE A 95 5.37 4.88 -7.69
N ILE A 96 5.11 3.60 -7.42
CA ILE A 96 6.16 2.57 -7.41
C ILE A 96 6.39 1.90 -8.77
N TYR A 97 5.38 1.82 -9.63
CA TYR A 97 5.50 1.14 -10.92
C TYR A 97 6.58 1.75 -11.85
N PRO A 98 6.76 3.08 -11.92
CA PRO A 98 7.86 3.69 -12.66
C PRO A 98 9.25 3.27 -12.16
N GLN A 99 9.36 2.79 -10.93
CA GLN A 99 10.60 2.31 -10.31
C GLN A 99 10.76 0.78 -10.39
N LYS A 100 10.02 0.12 -11.27
CA LYS A 100 9.93 -1.33 -11.40
C LYS A 100 11.28 -2.04 -11.40
N GLU A 101 12.23 -1.57 -12.21
CA GLU A 101 13.55 -2.21 -12.33
C GLU A 101 14.31 -2.17 -11.00
N HIS A 102 14.23 -1.05 -10.28
CA HIS A 102 14.88 -0.90 -8.98
C HIS A 102 14.21 -1.76 -7.92
N ILE A 103 12.88 -1.82 -7.93
CA ILE A 103 12.11 -2.67 -7.01
C ILE A 103 12.44 -4.14 -7.22
N LEU A 104 12.46 -4.62 -8.46
CA LEU A 104 12.82 -6.00 -8.76
C LEU A 104 14.25 -6.34 -8.32
N LYS A 105 15.19 -5.41 -8.50
CA LYS A 105 16.57 -5.59 -8.05
C LYS A 105 16.68 -5.63 -6.52
N LEU A 106 15.96 -4.78 -5.82
CA LEU A 106 15.95 -4.78 -4.35
C LEU A 106 15.38 -6.05 -3.76
N GLN A 107 14.47 -6.74 -4.46
CA GLN A 107 13.91 -8.01 -4.01
C GLN A 107 14.94 -9.13 -3.90
N GLU A 108 16.09 -9.02 -4.54
CA GLU A 108 17.18 -9.97 -4.40
C GLU A 108 17.74 -10.01 -2.96
N ASN A 109 17.60 -8.91 -2.21
CA ASN A 109 18.19 -8.76 -0.88
C ASN A 109 17.20 -8.38 0.21
N PHE A 110 16.03 -7.83 -0.13
CA PHE A 110 15.11 -7.26 0.84
C PHE A 110 13.68 -7.79 0.67
N THR A 111 13.04 -8.03 1.80
CA THR A 111 11.61 -8.38 1.85
C THR A 111 10.77 -7.14 1.66
N MET A 112 9.77 -7.23 0.83
CA MET A 112 8.81 -6.16 0.53
C MET A 112 7.45 -6.71 0.12
N GLY A 113 6.45 -5.84 0.14
CA GLY A 113 5.11 -6.18 -0.29
C GLY A 113 4.16 -5.00 -0.25
N MET A 114 2.92 -5.27 -0.62
CA MET A 114 1.82 -4.32 -0.44
C MET A 114 0.79 -4.88 0.53
N LYS A 115 0.17 -4.01 1.30
CA LYS A 115 -0.84 -4.34 2.29
C LYS A 115 -2.02 -3.41 2.17
N CYS A 116 -3.20 -3.97 1.99
CA CYS A 116 -4.45 -3.24 2.09
C CYS A 116 -5.01 -3.40 3.50
N VAL A 117 -5.19 -2.29 4.21
CA VAL A 117 -5.81 -2.26 5.54
C VAL A 117 -7.25 -1.82 5.35
N TRP A 118 -8.18 -2.69 5.72
CA TRP A 118 -9.61 -2.53 5.49
C TRP A 118 -10.38 -2.53 6.81
N PHE A 119 -11.09 -1.44 7.05
CA PHE A 119 -12.01 -1.33 8.19
C PHE A 119 -13.42 -1.57 7.68
N ALA A 120 -14.04 -2.67 8.12
CA ALA A 120 -15.37 -3.06 7.68
C ALA A 120 -16.44 -2.16 8.28
N LYS A 121 -17.46 -1.81 7.50
CA LYS A 121 -18.65 -1.10 7.97
C LYS A 121 -19.76 -2.03 8.44
N GLY A 122 -19.73 -3.27 8.02
CA GLY A 122 -20.74 -4.28 8.34
C GLY A 122 -20.13 -5.66 8.50
N VAL A 123 -21.00 -6.67 8.49
CA VAL A 123 -20.59 -8.07 8.69
C VAL A 123 -20.23 -8.81 7.43
N SER A 124 -20.43 -8.18 6.27
CA SER A 124 -20.16 -8.80 4.95
C SER A 124 -19.59 -7.79 3.98
N GLY A 125 -19.02 -8.29 2.90
CA GLY A 125 -18.36 -7.49 1.88
C GLY A 125 -16.85 -7.49 2.04
N GLY A 126 -16.17 -6.80 1.15
CA GLY A 126 -14.71 -6.70 1.11
C GLY A 126 -14.23 -5.90 -0.09
N PRO A 127 -12.93 -5.65 -0.18
CA PRO A 127 -12.35 -4.89 -1.28
C PRO A 127 -12.42 -5.66 -2.60
N ALA A 128 -12.48 -4.90 -3.69
CA ALA A 128 -12.27 -5.43 -5.03
C ALA A 128 -10.89 -5.01 -5.54
N VAL A 129 -10.28 -5.83 -6.37
CA VAL A 129 -9.03 -5.55 -7.07
C VAL A 129 -9.23 -5.80 -8.56
N TRP A 130 -8.82 -4.85 -9.39
CA TRP A 130 -8.97 -4.99 -10.83
C TRP A 130 -7.84 -5.81 -11.47
N PRO A 131 -8.12 -6.51 -12.59
CA PRO A 131 -7.09 -7.23 -13.35
C PRO A 131 -5.88 -6.38 -13.71
N GLU A 132 -6.07 -5.10 -14.06
CA GLU A 132 -4.97 -4.19 -14.36
C GLU A 132 -4.05 -3.96 -13.17
N GLN A 133 -4.63 -3.89 -11.96
CA GLN A 133 -3.87 -3.77 -10.70
C GLN A 133 -3.13 -5.08 -10.41
N MET A 134 -3.79 -6.22 -10.58
CA MET A 134 -3.16 -7.54 -10.42
C MET A 134 -2.02 -7.74 -11.42
N SER A 135 -2.19 -7.28 -12.66
CA SER A 135 -1.13 -7.33 -13.68
C SER A 135 0.10 -6.52 -13.26
N ARG A 136 -0.10 -5.29 -12.79
CA ARG A 136 1.01 -4.44 -12.30
C ARG A 136 1.69 -5.03 -11.07
N LEU A 137 0.93 -5.57 -10.13
CA LEU A 137 1.48 -6.29 -8.98
C LEU A 137 2.31 -7.51 -9.41
N SER A 138 1.81 -8.27 -10.38
CA SER A 138 2.54 -9.42 -10.95
C SER A 138 3.84 -8.99 -11.62
N GLU A 139 3.82 -7.91 -12.39
CA GLU A 139 5.02 -7.38 -13.05
C GLU A 139 6.05 -6.86 -12.04
N LEU A 140 5.60 -6.32 -10.91
CA LEU A 140 6.46 -5.89 -9.79
C LEU A 140 6.88 -7.06 -8.90
N ASN A 141 6.36 -8.25 -9.13
CA ASN A 141 6.53 -9.43 -8.28
C ASN A 141 6.19 -9.14 -6.81
N LEU A 142 5.10 -8.42 -6.56
CA LEU A 142 4.66 -8.02 -5.23
C LEU A 142 3.43 -8.80 -4.78
N GLU A 143 3.49 -9.30 -3.57
CA GLU A 143 2.33 -9.82 -2.85
C GLU A 143 1.45 -8.65 -2.40
N LEU A 144 0.12 -8.80 -2.52
CA LEU A 144 -0.86 -7.93 -1.89
C LEU A 144 -1.55 -8.69 -0.76
N GLY A 145 -1.20 -8.34 0.47
CA GLY A 145 -1.84 -8.86 1.67
C GLY A 145 -3.00 -7.98 2.12
N PHE A 146 -3.90 -8.55 2.89
CA PHE A 146 -5.06 -7.85 3.45
C PHE A 146 -5.07 -7.98 4.97
N SER A 147 -5.34 -6.86 5.66
CA SER A 147 -5.67 -6.82 7.08
C SER A 147 -7.08 -6.32 7.24
N PHE A 148 -7.95 -7.17 7.75
CA PHE A 148 -9.36 -6.85 7.97
C PHE A 148 -9.62 -6.54 9.44
N TYR A 149 -10.27 -5.40 9.69
CA TYR A 149 -10.74 -5.00 11.00
C TYR A 149 -12.27 -5.01 11.00
N PRO A 150 -12.91 -5.77 11.88
CA PRO A 150 -14.37 -5.82 11.96
C PRO A 150 -14.97 -4.50 12.44
N ALA A 151 -16.25 -4.27 12.14
CA ALA A 151 -16.96 -3.01 12.41
C ALA A 151 -17.01 -2.62 13.89
N ASP A 152 -16.93 -3.58 14.80
CA ASP A 152 -17.06 -3.39 16.25
C ASP A 152 -15.70 -3.29 16.98
N TRP A 153 -14.69 -2.90 16.26
CA TRP A 153 -13.33 -2.71 16.81
C TRP A 153 -13.12 -1.27 17.30
#